data_a65391000ef1a9e797fb90991ad6ff9e
#
_entry.id   a65391000ef1a9e797fb90991ad6ff9e
#
_cell.length_a   1.000
_cell.length_b   1.000
_cell.length_c   1.000
_cell.angle_alpha   90.00
_cell.angle_beta   90.00
_cell.angle_gamma   90.00
#
_symmetry.space_group_name_H-M   'P 1'
#
loop_
_entity.id
_entity.type
_entity.pdbx_description
1 polymer ?
#
loop_
_entity_poly.entity_id
_entity_poly.type
_entity_poly.pdbx_seq_one_letter_code
_entity_poly.pdbx_strand_id
1 'polypeptide(L)'
;QLEDEAKGEEESNSAFQQYVKDTAWSAAFISYVIKEAGVNFPYQGNHANYSQDVRVKGKSAAIPWAAKNPETTRLSVGDIVVFNRAGNNLNYNTPVWKGSSHGDIVTEINKEQGYVKVIGGNVSDTVKIKTFPIYKKNGRLKSPSNFYAVLRAGQSKWRKKIAAGATKEHLNFASKKDYNPEVEDILYAYYQAGKLDAPNP
;
A
#
# COMPACT_ATOMS: atom_id res chain seq x y z
N GLN A 1 34.98 15.03 20.12
CA GLN A 1 33.84 14.19 20.59
C GLN A 1 32.51 14.69 20.03
N LEU A 2 32.11 15.97 20.18
CA LEU A 2 30.87 16.52 19.62
C LEU A 2 30.89 16.59 18.07
N GLU A 3 32.02 16.84 17.46
CA GLU A 3 32.20 16.83 16.02
C GLU A 3 32.18 15.41 15.42
N ASP A 4 32.64 14.41 16.17
CA ASP A 4 32.60 13.00 15.73
C ASP A 4 31.20 12.41 15.88
N GLU A 5 30.45 12.81 16.92
CA GLU A 5 29.05 12.44 17.08
C GLU A 5 28.18 13.07 15.99
N ALA A 6 28.36 14.34 15.65
CA ALA A 6 27.63 15.03 14.58
C ALA A 6 27.92 14.42 13.18
N LYS A 7 29.19 14.05 12.91
CA LYS A 7 29.54 13.35 11.66
C LYS A 7 28.91 11.96 11.58
N GLY A 8 28.87 11.21 12.67
CA GLY A 8 28.25 9.90 12.73
C GLY A 8 26.73 9.96 12.51
N GLU A 9 26.06 11.00 13.01
CA GLU A 9 24.62 11.22 12.76
C GLU A 9 24.34 11.64 11.31
N GLU A 10 25.18 12.48 10.70
CA GLU A 10 25.05 12.88 9.29
C GLU A 10 25.29 11.70 8.33
N GLU A 11 26.29 10.86 8.58
CA GLU A 11 26.55 9.65 7.78
C GLU A 11 25.43 8.61 7.91
N SER A 12 24.92 8.39 9.12
CA SER A 12 23.78 7.51 9.38
C SER A 12 22.52 8.01 8.68
N ASN A 13 22.29 9.32 8.70
CA ASN A 13 21.13 9.94 8.06
C ASN A 13 21.22 9.86 6.53
N SER A 14 22.41 10.06 5.95
CA SER A 14 22.61 9.94 4.49
C SER A 14 22.44 8.51 3.98
N ALA A 15 22.94 7.51 4.72
CA ALA A 15 22.79 6.10 4.40
C ALA A 15 21.31 5.67 4.49
N PHE A 16 20.58 6.13 5.49
CA PHE A 16 19.15 5.87 5.64
C PHE A 16 18.33 6.54 4.53
N GLN A 17 18.67 7.78 4.15
CA GLN A 17 18.03 8.47 3.01
C GLN A 17 18.24 7.74 1.69
N GLN A 18 19.45 7.22 1.46
CA GLN A 18 19.72 6.41 0.27
C GLN A 18 18.91 5.09 0.31
N TYR A 19 18.84 4.44 1.46
CA TYR A 19 18.03 3.25 1.68
C TYR A 19 16.55 3.50 1.39
N VAL A 20 16.00 4.63 1.83
CA VAL A 20 14.61 5.03 1.54
C VAL A 20 14.37 5.19 0.05
N LYS A 21 15.33 5.80 -0.67
CA LYS A 21 15.25 5.95 -2.14
C LYS A 21 15.31 4.60 -2.87
N ASP A 22 16.12 3.68 -2.37
CA ASP A 22 16.34 2.39 -3.01
C ASP A 22 15.29 1.34 -2.61
N THR A 23 14.54 1.59 -1.53
CA THR A 23 13.55 0.65 -1.01
C THR A 23 12.15 0.92 -1.56
N ALA A 24 11.47 -0.15 -1.99
CA ALA A 24 10.09 -0.06 -2.47
C ALA A 24 9.10 0.11 -1.29
N TRP A 25 8.96 1.32 -0.76
CA TRP A 25 8.13 1.63 0.42
C TRP A 25 6.61 1.65 0.19
N SER A 26 6.13 1.27 -0.99
CA SER A 26 4.68 1.30 -1.30
C SER A 26 3.82 0.42 -0.39
N ALA A 27 4.33 -0.74 0.04
CA ALA A 27 3.61 -1.62 0.96
C ALA A 27 3.62 -1.09 2.40
N ALA A 28 4.70 -0.41 2.81
CA ALA A 28 4.78 0.29 4.08
C ALA A 28 3.73 1.42 4.17
N PHE A 29 3.58 2.22 3.11
CA PHE A 29 2.54 3.23 3.02
C PHE A 29 1.13 2.65 3.23
N ILE A 30 0.77 1.58 2.53
CA ILE A 30 -0.53 0.91 2.69
C ILE A 30 -0.72 0.45 4.14
N SER A 31 0.30 -0.19 4.70
CA SER A 31 0.29 -0.70 6.08
C SER A 31 0.13 0.43 7.10
N TYR A 32 0.82 1.54 6.90
CA TYR A 32 0.71 2.74 7.74
C TYR A 32 -0.71 3.31 7.75
N VAL A 33 -1.26 3.58 6.57
CA VAL A 33 -2.63 4.13 6.45
C VAL A 33 -3.66 3.22 7.15
N ILE A 34 -3.51 1.91 7.03
CA ILE A 34 -4.41 0.95 7.69
C ILE A 34 -4.23 0.96 9.21
N LYS A 35 -2.98 1.06 9.69
CA LYS A 35 -2.66 1.16 11.12
C LYS A 35 -3.27 2.41 11.73
N GLU A 36 -3.10 3.57 11.09
CA GLU A 36 -3.69 4.84 11.52
C GLU A 36 -5.23 4.81 11.52
N ALA A 37 -5.82 4.04 10.62
CA ALA A 37 -7.27 3.80 10.63
C ALA A 37 -7.75 2.91 11.81
N GLY A 38 -6.82 2.33 12.58
CA GLY A 38 -7.12 1.43 13.70
C GLY A 38 -7.69 0.08 13.26
N VAL A 39 -7.23 -0.46 12.14
CA VAL A 39 -7.71 -1.72 11.57
C VAL A 39 -6.62 -2.78 11.60
N ASN A 40 -6.90 -3.92 12.20
CA ASN A 40 -5.96 -5.04 12.19
C ASN A 40 -5.66 -5.51 10.77
N PHE A 41 -4.38 -5.64 10.44
CA PHE A 41 -3.90 -6.03 9.13
C PHE A 41 -2.57 -6.82 9.27
N PRO A 42 -2.26 -7.77 8.37
CA PRO A 42 -0.96 -8.43 8.38
C PRO A 42 0.10 -7.51 7.79
N TYR A 43 0.60 -6.58 8.60
CA TYR A 43 1.61 -5.60 8.19
C TYR A 43 2.86 -6.28 7.64
N GLN A 44 3.21 -5.95 6.39
CA GLN A 44 4.36 -6.51 5.66
C GLN A 44 4.99 -5.43 4.77
N GLY A 45 6.30 -5.50 4.56
CA GLY A 45 7.02 -4.63 3.61
C GLY A 45 6.77 -4.98 2.13
N ASN A 46 6.05 -6.06 1.83
CA ASN A 46 5.76 -6.52 0.48
C ASN A 46 4.26 -6.75 0.28
N HIS A 47 3.72 -6.26 -0.85
CA HIS A 47 2.29 -6.38 -1.16
C HIS A 47 1.82 -7.83 -1.34
N ALA A 48 2.62 -8.68 -1.96
CA ALA A 48 2.25 -10.08 -2.15
C ALA A 48 2.17 -10.82 -0.81
N ASN A 49 3.07 -10.51 0.14
CA ASN A 49 3.12 -11.15 1.45
C ASN A 49 1.86 -10.83 2.26
N TYR A 50 1.49 -9.56 2.43
CA TYR A 50 0.26 -9.23 3.17
C TYR A 50 -1.00 -9.73 2.45
N SER A 51 -1.01 -9.72 1.11
CA SER A 51 -2.14 -10.24 0.34
C SER A 51 -2.32 -11.74 0.54
N GLN A 52 -1.22 -12.49 0.56
CA GLN A 52 -1.21 -13.92 0.85
C GLN A 52 -1.68 -14.20 2.29
N ASP A 53 -1.23 -13.42 3.27
CA ASP A 53 -1.70 -13.53 4.64
C ASP A 53 -3.21 -13.26 4.76
N VAL A 54 -3.72 -12.22 4.09
CA VAL A 54 -5.17 -11.95 4.02
C VAL A 54 -5.92 -13.12 3.38
N ARG A 55 -5.36 -13.72 2.32
CA ARG A 55 -5.99 -14.86 1.65
C ARG A 55 -6.10 -16.08 2.56
N VAL A 56 -5.04 -16.39 3.29
CA VAL A 56 -4.93 -17.62 4.10
C VAL A 56 -5.57 -17.44 5.48
N LYS A 57 -5.34 -16.31 6.13
CA LYS A 57 -5.73 -16.03 7.52
C LYS A 57 -6.92 -15.07 7.65
N GLY A 58 -7.42 -14.54 6.53
CA GLY A 58 -8.47 -13.55 6.52
C GLY A 58 -9.82 -14.08 7.02
N LYS A 59 -10.75 -13.15 7.27
CA LYS A 59 -12.07 -13.37 7.89
C LYS A 59 -12.03 -13.84 9.34
N SER A 60 -10.87 -13.83 9.98
CA SER A 60 -10.71 -14.07 11.41
C SER A 60 -10.86 -12.76 12.20
N ALA A 61 -11.04 -12.85 13.52
CA ALA A 61 -11.06 -11.66 14.39
C ALA A 61 -9.71 -10.91 14.36
N ALA A 62 -8.60 -11.64 14.21
CA ALA A 62 -7.25 -11.07 14.14
C ALA A 62 -6.98 -10.38 12.79
N ILE A 63 -7.51 -10.93 11.68
CA ILE A 63 -7.37 -10.37 10.33
C ILE A 63 -8.76 -10.27 9.69
N PRO A 64 -9.53 -9.20 9.99
CA PRO A 64 -10.91 -9.05 9.53
C PRO A 64 -10.98 -8.55 8.07
N TRP A 65 -10.24 -9.19 7.21
CA TRP A 65 -10.11 -8.88 5.78
C TRP A 65 -10.51 -10.08 4.93
N ALA A 66 -10.87 -9.84 3.69
CA ALA A 66 -11.12 -10.87 2.69
C ALA A 66 -10.40 -10.54 1.38
N ALA A 67 -9.68 -11.51 0.84
CA ALA A 67 -9.20 -11.47 -0.53
C ALA A 67 -10.34 -11.87 -1.47
N LYS A 68 -10.53 -11.12 -2.55
CA LYS A 68 -11.59 -11.28 -3.54
C LYS A 68 -11.03 -11.28 -4.95
N ASN A 69 -11.69 -12.03 -5.84
CA ASN A 69 -11.33 -12.07 -7.27
C ASN A 69 -11.61 -10.71 -7.93
N PRO A 70 -10.61 -10.03 -8.52
CA PRO A 70 -10.79 -8.73 -9.16
C PRO A 70 -11.73 -8.78 -10.37
N GLU A 71 -11.83 -9.90 -11.08
CA GLU A 71 -12.71 -10.07 -12.24
C GLU A 71 -14.20 -10.00 -11.88
N THR A 72 -14.55 -10.50 -10.70
CA THR A 72 -15.96 -10.58 -10.27
C THR A 72 -16.33 -9.56 -9.21
N THR A 73 -15.35 -8.88 -8.62
CA THR A 73 -15.57 -7.98 -7.49
C THR A 73 -16.01 -6.59 -7.95
N ARG A 74 -17.17 -6.15 -7.47
CA ARG A 74 -17.55 -4.75 -7.47
C ARG A 74 -16.70 -4.02 -6.42
N LEU A 75 -15.96 -2.99 -6.83
CA LEU A 75 -15.11 -2.21 -5.94
C LEU A 75 -15.93 -1.42 -4.90
N SER A 76 -15.30 -1.18 -3.77
CA SER A 76 -15.78 -0.29 -2.70
C SER A 76 -14.67 0.65 -2.26
N VAL A 77 -15.03 1.85 -1.83
CA VAL A 77 -14.07 2.79 -1.21
C VAL A 77 -13.42 2.11 -0.01
N GLY A 78 -12.10 2.24 0.12
CA GLY A 78 -11.26 1.59 1.13
C GLY A 78 -10.87 0.14 0.81
N ASP A 79 -11.23 -0.39 -0.37
CA ASP A 79 -10.60 -1.62 -0.88
C ASP A 79 -9.15 -1.35 -1.25
N ILE A 80 -8.30 -2.37 -1.18
CA ILE A 80 -6.94 -2.34 -1.75
C ILE A 80 -6.98 -3.17 -3.03
N VAL A 81 -6.65 -2.55 -4.16
CA VAL A 81 -6.46 -3.27 -5.42
C VAL A 81 -4.99 -3.64 -5.54
N VAL A 82 -4.70 -4.93 -5.75
CA VAL A 82 -3.31 -5.43 -5.80
C VAL A 82 -3.02 -6.01 -7.18
N PHE A 83 -1.89 -5.61 -7.76
CA PHE A 83 -1.54 -5.93 -9.14
C PHE A 83 -0.06 -6.25 -9.34
N ASN A 84 0.24 -6.91 -10.45
CA ASN A 84 1.55 -7.38 -10.82
C ASN A 84 2.52 -6.24 -11.20
N ARG A 85 3.79 -6.40 -10.87
CA ARG A 85 4.93 -5.58 -11.33
C ARG A 85 6.08 -6.47 -11.82
N ALA A 86 6.98 -5.88 -12.61
CA ALA A 86 8.29 -6.44 -12.96
C ALA A 86 8.25 -7.91 -13.42
N GLY A 87 7.43 -8.23 -14.41
CA GLY A 87 7.38 -9.58 -15.01
C GLY A 87 6.65 -10.63 -14.17
N ASN A 88 6.12 -10.26 -13.01
CA ASN A 88 5.25 -11.14 -12.22
C ASN A 88 3.90 -11.34 -12.94
N ASN A 89 3.35 -12.54 -12.87
CA ASN A 89 2.09 -12.89 -13.55
C ASN A 89 1.17 -13.68 -12.60
N LEU A 90 0.87 -13.09 -11.45
CA LEU A 90 -0.10 -13.63 -10.52
C LEU A 90 -1.52 -13.38 -11.02
N ASN A 91 -2.42 -14.32 -10.73
CA ASN A 91 -3.86 -14.16 -10.83
C ASN A 91 -4.53 -14.65 -9.55
N TYR A 92 -5.84 -14.48 -9.45
CA TYR A 92 -6.56 -14.86 -8.24
C TYR A 92 -6.44 -16.35 -7.89
N ASN A 93 -6.29 -17.21 -8.88
CA ASN A 93 -6.20 -18.67 -8.71
C ASN A 93 -4.77 -19.17 -8.50
N THR A 94 -3.74 -18.31 -8.64
CA THR A 94 -2.35 -18.68 -8.36
C THR A 94 -2.24 -19.23 -6.94
N PRO A 95 -1.69 -20.43 -6.71
CA PRO A 95 -1.74 -21.11 -5.41
C PRO A 95 -1.10 -20.32 -4.28
N VAL A 96 0.04 -19.67 -4.55
CA VAL A 96 0.78 -18.83 -3.60
C VAL A 96 1.12 -17.51 -4.25
N TRP A 97 0.69 -16.41 -3.64
CA TRP A 97 1.05 -15.08 -4.11
C TRP A 97 2.38 -14.65 -3.52
N LYS A 98 3.36 -14.45 -4.39
CA LYS A 98 4.71 -13.99 -4.05
C LYS A 98 5.33 -13.19 -5.19
N GLY A 99 6.37 -12.42 -4.88
CA GLY A 99 7.13 -11.65 -5.87
C GLY A 99 6.69 -10.20 -5.99
N SER A 100 7.17 -9.54 -7.04
CA SER A 100 7.00 -8.10 -7.23
C SER A 100 5.56 -7.74 -7.56
N SER A 101 4.99 -6.85 -6.75
CA SER A 101 3.61 -6.40 -6.89
C SER A 101 3.42 -4.98 -6.35
N HIS A 102 2.26 -4.41 -6.60
CA HIS A 102 1.88 -3.09 -6.08
C HIS A 102 0.45 -3.12 -5.55
N GLY A 103 0.16 -2.22 -4.61
CA GLY A 103 -1.18 -2.08 -4.06
C GLY A 103 -1.56 -0.62 -3.90
N ASP A 104 -2.80 -0.30 -4.24
CA ASP A 104 -3.36 1.04 -4.10
C ASP A 104 -4.70 0.98 -3.35
N ILE A 105 -4.99 2.01 -2.55
CA ILE A 105 -6.25 2.16 -1.81
C ILE A 105 -7.28 2.87 -2.68
N VAL A 106 -8.46 2.28 -2.83
CA VAL A 106 -9.61 2.90 -3.51
C VAL A 106 -10.17 4.05 -2.66
N THR A 107 -10.15 5.26 -3.20
CA THR A 107 -10.61 6.48 -2.49
C THR A 107 -11.89 7.08 -3.07
N GLU A 108 -12.16 6.88 -4.35
CA GLU A 108 -13.35 7.38 -5.02
C GLU A 108 -13.85 6.38 -6.08
N ILE A 109 -15.15 6.25 -6.22
CA ILE A 109 -15.79 5.47 -7.28
C ILE A 109 -16.80 6.36 -8.00
N ASN A 110 -16.49 6.72 -9.24
CA ASN A 110 -17.39 7.47 -10.11
C ASN A 110 -17.99 6.58 -11.19
N LYS A 111 -19.20 6.08 -10.94
CA LYS A 111 -19.89 5.21 -11.88
C LYS A 111 -20.44 5.95 -13.09
N GLU A 112 -20.80 7.22 -12.94
CA GLU A 112 -21.35 8.03 -14.04
C GLU A 112 -20.28 8.27 -15.11
N GLN A 113 -19.07 8.57 -14.67
CA GLN A 113 -17.93 8.75 -15.57
C GLN A 113 -17.20 7.43 -15.89
N GLY A 114 -17.37 6.38 -15.07
CA GLY A 114 -16.82 5.05 -15.31
C GLY A 114 -15.37 4.89 -14.90
N TYR A 115 -14.96 5.52 -13.79
CA TYR A 115 -13.62 5.37 -13.22
C TYR A 115 -13.63 5.15 -11.70
N VAL A 116 -12.51 4.66 -11.21
CA VAL A 116 -12.16 4.63 -9.79
C VAL A 116 -10.86 5.39 -9.58
N LYS A 117 -10.78 6.23 -8.53
CA LYS A 117 -9.51 6.81 -8.07
C LYS A 117 -8.91 5.94 -6.99
N VAL A 118 -7.62 5.75 -7.07
CA VAL A 118 -6.83 5.02 -6.10
C VAL A 118 -5.60 5.83 -5.69
N ILE A 119 -5.11 5.59 -4.48
CA ILE A 119 -3.90 6.23 -3.93
C ILE A 119 -2.91 5.15 -3.56
N GLY A 120 -1.68 5.29 -4.05
CA GLY A 120 -0.55 4.41 -3.74
C GLY A 120 0.70 5.20 -3.37
N GLY A 121 1.52 4.60 -2.52
CA GLY A 121 2.85 5.10 -2.17
C GLY A 121 3.93 4.61 -3.13
N ASN A 122 5.06 5.29 -3.13
CA ASN A 122 6.21 4.99 -3.99
C ASN A 122 5.86 4.90 -5.48
N VAL A 123 5.06 5.85 -5.94
CA VAL A 123 4.74 6.03 -7.36
C VAL A 123 5.60 7.19 -7.88
N SER A 124 6.76 6.89 -8.48
CA SER A 124 7.83 7.87 -8.76
C SER A 124 8.24 8.62 -7.48
N ASP A 125 8.59 7.86 -6.44
CA ASP A 125 9.05 8.31 -5.11
C ASP A 125 8.11 9.27 -4.37
N THR A 126 6.80 9.15 -4.63
CA THR A 126 5.79 9.98 -3.97
C THR A 126 4.47 9.21 -3.78
N VAL A 127 3.53 9.82 -3.07
CA VAL A 127 2.15 9.34 -2.97
C VAL A 127 1.33 9.96 -4.10
N LYS A 128 0.78 9.12 -4.99
CA LYS A 128 0.03 9.59 -6.16
C LYS A 128 -1.37 9.02 -6.25
N ILE A 129 -2.25 9.84 -6.80
CA ILE A 129 -3.56 9.40 -7.30
C ILE A 129 -3.38 8.81 -8.69
N LYS A 130 -4.03 7.65 -8.91
CA LYS A 130 -4.23 7.03 -10.23
C LYS A 130 -5.70 6.80 -10.45
N THR A 131 -6.08 6.63 -11.72
CA THR A 131 -7.44 6.25 -12.11
C THR A 131 -7.41 4.95 -12.88
N PHE A 132 -8.39 4.07 -12.57
CA PHE A 132 -8.63 2.87 -13.36
C PHE A 132 -10.06 2.88 -13.92
N PRO A 133 -10.26 2.44 -15.16
CA PRO A 133 -11.58 2.37 -15.77
C PRO A 133 -12.40 1.24 -15.14
N ILE A 134 -13.68 1.54 -14.87
CA ILE A 134 -14.66 0.56 -14.38
C ILE A 134 -15.89 0.51 -15.27
N TYR A 135 -16.62 -0.60 -15.20
CA TYR A 135 -17.94 -0.69 -15.82
C TYR A 135 -18.95 0.15 -15.03
N LYS A 136 -19.60 1.12 -15.69
CA LYS A 136 -20.61 2.00 -15.09
C LYS A 136 -21.73 1.23 -14.40
N LYS A 137 -22.21 0.14 -15.03
CA LYS A 137 -23.31 -0.68 -14.54
C LYS A 137 -23.02 -1.33 -13.18
N ASN A 138 -21.82 -1.86 -12.97
CA ASN A 138 -21.54 -2.72 -11.82
C ASN A 138 -20.33 -2.31 -10.98
N GLY A 139 -19.50 -1.34 -11.40
CA GLY A 139 -18.34 -0.87 -10.66
C GLY A 139 -17.18 -1.87 -10.59
N ARG A 140 -17.10 -2.83 -11.52
CA ARG A 140 -15.95 -3.74 -11.67
C ARG A 140 -14.89 -3.10 -12.55
N LEU A 141 -13.63 -3.49 -12.35
CA LEU A 141 -12.53 -3.10 -13.24
C LEU A 141 -12.81 -3.56 -14.68
N LYS A 142 -12.53 -2.69 -15.66
CA LYS A 142 -12.68 -3.04 -17.09
C LYS A 142 -11.54 -3.92 -17.61
N SER A 143 -10.34 -3.80 -17.04
CA SER A 143 -9.16 -4.58 -17.43
C SER A 143 -8.55 -5.21 -16.18
N PRO A 144 -9.16 -6.27 -15.63
CA PRO A 144 -8.72 -6.86 -14.38
C PRO A 144 -7.48 -7.76 -14.53
N SER A 145 -7.00 -8.05 -15.74
CA SER A 145 -5.97 -9.05 -16.02
C SER A 145 -4.63 -8.80 -15.34
N ASN A 146 -4.29 -7.55 -15.04
CA ASN A 146 -3.08 -7.23 -14.29
C ASN A 146 -3.28 -7.29 -12.76
N PHE A 147 -4.52 -7.37 -12.29
CA PHE A 147 -4.85 -7.44 -10.88
C PHE A 147 -5.02 -8.89 -10.44
N TYR A 148 -4.41 -9.28 -9.33
CA TYR A 148 -4.58 -10.63 -8.80
C TYR A 148 -5.48 -10.70 -7.56
N ALA A 149 -5.70 -9.57 -6.86
CA ALA A 149 -6.58 -9.53 -5.71
C ALA A 149 -7.22 -8.16 -5.47
N VAL A 150 -8.40 -8.17 -4.85
CA VAL A 150 -9.00 -7.04 -4.15
C VAL A 150 -9.09 -7.42 -2.68
N LEU A 151 -8.40 -6.67 -1.80
CA LEU A 151 -8.46 -6.91 -0.37
C LEU A 151 -9.50 -5.96 0.25
N ARG A 152 -10.43 -6.52 1.02
CA ARG A 152 -11.54 -5.78 1.60
C ARG A 152 -11.62 -5.98 3.10
N ALA A 153 -11.58 -4.88 3.86
CA ALA A 153 -11.88 -4.87 5.28
C ALA A 153 -13.36 -5.17 5.53
N GLY A 154 -13.66 -5.97 6.56
CA GLY A 154 -14.98 -6.50 6.84
C GLY A 154 -16.04 -5.43 7.09
N GLN A 155 -15.69 -4.34 7.79
CA GLN A 155 -16.65 -3.29 8.16
C GLN A 155 -16.53 -2.06 7.27
N SER A 156 -17.66 -1.51 6.83
CA SER A 156 -17.69 -0.31 5.98
C SER A 156 -17.10 0.92 6.67
N LYS A 157 -17.25 1.06 7.98
CA LYS A 157 -16.65 2.16 8.77
C LYS A 157 -15.12 2.14 8.68
N TRP A 158 -14.49 0.96 8.71
CA TRP A 158 -13.05 0.81 8.55
C TRP A 158 -12.59 1.23 7.15
N ARG A 159 -13.31 0.76 6.11
CA ARG A 159 -12.99 1.13 4.73
C ARG A 159 -13.05 2.65 4.51
N LYS A 160 -14.04 3.33 5.08
CA LYS A 160 -14.13 4.80 5.01
C LYS A 160 -12.95 5.49 5.70
N LYS A 161 -12.54 5.01 6.88
CA LYS A 161 -11.36 5.54 7.60
C LYS A 161 -10.07 5.35 6.80
N ILE A 162 -9.86 4.17 6.22
CA ILE A 162 -8.70 3.86 5.38
C ILE A 162 -8.63 4.80 4.16
N ALA A 163 -9.75 5.00 3.46
CA ALA A 163 -9.79 5.90 2.30
C ALA A 163 -9.55 7.36 2.69
N ALA A 164 -10.10 7.81 3.81
CA ALA A 164 -9.88 9.16 4.33
C ALA A 164 -8.41 9.36 4.75
N GLY A 165 -7.80 8.36 5.39
CA GLY A 165 -6.38 8.37 5.75
C GLY A 165 -5.49 8.47 4.52
N ALA A 166 -5.72 7.65 3.49
CA ALA A 166 -4.97 7.70 2.24
C ALA A 166 -5.08 9.09 1.55
N THR A 167 -6.27 9.69 1.56
CA THR A 167 -6.48 11.02 0.99
C THR A 167 -5.74 12.09 1.79
N LYS A 168 -5.77 12.03 3.12
CA LYS A 168 -5.03 12.94 4.00
C LYS A 168 -3.53 12.86 3.72
N GLU A 169 -2.99 11.65 3.68
CA GLU A 169 -1.56 11.45 3.42
C GLU A 169 -1.17 11.90 2.01
N HIS A 170 -2.01 11.67 0.99
CA HIS A 170 -1.74 12.21 -0.34
C HIS A 170 -1.65 13.74 -0.33
N LEU A 171 -2.52 14.45 0.38
CA LEU A 171 -2.46 15.92 0.48
C LEU A 171 -1.21 16.38 1.24
N ASN A 172 -0.83 15.69 2.31
CA ASN A 172 0.39 15.97 3.07
C ASN A 172 1.64 15.84 2.19
N PHE A 173 1.70 14.80 1.35
CA PHE A 173 2.83 14.53 0.47
C PHE A 173 2.85 15.43 -0.79
N ALA A 174 1.70 15.83 -1.32
CA ALA A 174 1.62 16.68 -2.51
C ALA A 174 2.12 18.11 -2.27
N SER A 175 2.09 18.59 -1.03
CA SER A 175 2.53 19.94 -0.65
C SER A 175 4.05 20.05 -0.40
N LYS A 176 4.77 18.94 -0.29
CA LYS A 176 6.22 18.89 0.00
C LYS A 176 6.96 18.49 -1.27
N LYS A 177 7.70 19.40 -1.87
CA LYS A 177 8.43 19.20 -3.14
C LYS A 177 9.64 18.28 -3.02
N ASP A 178 10.22 18.17 -1.83
CA ASP A 178 11.40 17.37 -1.55
C ASP A 178 11.24 16.77 -0.16
N TYR A 179 11.48 15.44 -0.07
CA TYR A 179 11.71 14.75 1.17
C TYR A 179 10.65 14.92 2.28
N ASN A 180 10.01 13.83 2.68
CA ASN A 180 9.04 13.85 3.77
C ASN A 180 9.57 13.06 4.98
N PRO A 181 9.95 13.72 6.09
CA PRO A 181 10.38 13.06 7.32
C PRO A 181 9.35 12.06 7.88
N GLU A 182 8.05 12.24 7.62
CA GLU A 182 7.01 11.29 8.07
C GLU A 182 7.10 9.93 7.35
N VAL A 183 7.62 9.88 6.11
CA VAL A 183 7.92 8.60 5.43
C VAL A 183 9.13 7.93 6.07
N GLU A 184 10.11 8.69 6.47
CA GLU A 184 11.25 8.17 7.24
C GLU A 184 10.81 7.58 8.56
N ASP A 185 9.98 8.29 9.32
CA ASP A 185 9.47 7.79 10.59
C ASP A 185 8.70 6.47 10.39
N ILE A 186 7.93 6.36 9.30
CA ILE A 186 7.22 5.13 8.94
C ILE A 186 8.21 4.02 8.59
N LEU A 187 9.18 4.30 7.73
CA LEU A 187 10.18 3.32 7.30
C LEU A 187 11.12 2.96 8.46
N TYR A 188 11.51 3.92 9.26
CA TYR A 188 12.31 3.70 10.46
C TYR A 188 11.55 2.86 11.50
N ALA A 189 10.28 3.15 11.73
CA ALA A 189 9.43 2.34 12.61
C ALA A 189 9.28 0.90 12.09
N TYR A 190 9.19 0.69 10.78
CA TYR A 190 9.16 -0.65 10.18
C TYR A 190 10.51 -1.34 10.23
N TYR A 191 11.60 -0.61 10.04
CA TYR A 191 12.96 -1.10 10.19
C TYR A 191 13.22 -1.55 11.64
N GLN A 192 12.93 -0.70 12.63
CA GLN A 192 13.07 -1.02 14.05
C GLN A 192 12.17 -2.20 14.48
N ALA A 193 11.04 -2.40 13.82
CA ALA A 193 10.17 -3.55 14.07
C ALA A 193 10.66 -4.86 13.41
N GLY A 194 11.84 -4.86 12.74
CA GLY A 194 12.38 -6.02 12.04
C GLY A 194 11.54 -6.47 10.84
N LYS A 195 10.75 -5.56 10.26
CA LYS A 195 9.85 -5.84 9.13
C LYS A 195 10.39 -5.35 7.79
N LEU A 196 11.50 -4.63 7.83
CA LEU A 196 12.33 -4.29 6.67
C LEU A 196 13.73 -4.82 6.93
N ASP A 197 14.38 -5.33 5.90
CA ASP A 197 15.78 -5.73 5.99
C ASP A 197 16.64 -4.48 6.27
N ALA A 198 17.69 -4.66 7.09
CA ALA A 198 18.65 -3.60 7.32
C ALA A 198 19.25 -3.14 5.98
N PRO A 199 19.53 -1.82 5.79
CA PRO A 199 20.33 -1.40 4.66
C PRO A 199 21.67 -2.16 4.72
N ASN A 200 22.05 -2.79 3.62
CA ASN A 200 23.38 -3.38 3.52
C ASN A 200 24.40 -2.26 3.68
N PRO A 201 25.39 -2.41 4.58
CA PRO A 201 26.42 -1.41 4.77
C PRO A 201 27.27 -1.20 3.52
#